data_decf28bd982823a76fba516dbb3bd7d7
#
_entry.id   decf28bd982823a76fba516dbb3bd7d7
#
_cell.length_a   1.000
_cell.length_b   1.000
_cell.length_c   1.000
_cell.angle_alpha   90.00
_cell.angle_beta   90.00
_cell.angle_gamma   90.00
#
_symmetry.space_group_name_H-M   'P 1'
#
loop_
_entity.id
_entity.type
_entity.pdbx_description
1 polymer ?
#
loop_
_entity_poly.entity_id
_entity_poly.type
_entity_poly.pdbx_seq_one_letter_code
_entity_poly.pdbx_strand_id
1 'polypeptide(L)'
;LKLARQYKLQWEKAQDAWVLLYPEGMIKLAGGAGEILTRIDGERSTQDIVANLQSAFPGADLQQDVIDFLEHAYDKGWITPV
;
A
#
# COMPACT_ATOMS: atom_id res chain seq x y z
N LEU A 1 3.43 -5.76 9.15
CA LEU A 1 2.29 -5.87 8.23
C LEU A 1 2.70 -6.52 6.92
N LYS A 2 1.82 -7.27 6.35
CA LYS A 2 2.01 -7.90 5.05
C LYS A 2 0.71 -7.90 4.28
N LEU A 3 0.80 -8.06 2.96
CA LEU A 3 -0.37 -8.18 2.10
C LEU A 3 -1.10 -9.50 2.43
N ALA A 4 -2.42 -9.46 2.50
CA ALA A 4 -3.20 -10.66 2.76
C ALA A 4 -3.08 -11.64 1.59
N ARG A 5 -3.18 -12.94 1.89
CA ARG A 5 -2.85 -14.03 0.95
C ARG A 5 -3.65 -14.00 -0.35
N GLN A 6 -4.91 -13.57 -0.27
CA GLN A 6 -5.79 -13.57 -1.44
C GLN A 6 -5.55 -12.39 -2.38
N TYR A 7 -4.71 -11.45 -1.99
CA TYR A 7 -4.44 -10.26 -2.79
C TYR A 7 -3.06 -10.30 -3.40
N LYS A 8 -2.96 -9.81 -4.64
CA LYS A 8 -1.70 -9.65 -5.34
C LYS A 8 -1.59 -8.20 -5.81
N LEU A 9 -0.50 -7.55 -5.47
CA LEU A 9 -0.23 -6.20 -5.95
C LEU A 9 0.46 -6.28 -7.31
N GLN A 10 -0.06 -5.56 -8.30
CA GLN A 10 0.49 -5.59 -9.64
C GLN A 10 0.42 -4.21 -10.27
N TRP A 11 1.48 -3.85 -11.00
CA TRP A 11 1.45 -2.66 -11.84
C TRP A 11 0.70 -3.00 -13.12
N GLU A 12 -0.35 -2.24 -13.40
CA GLU A 12 -1.16 -2.43 -14.60
C GLU A 12 -0.83 -1.35 -15.62
N LYS A 13 -0.06 -1.74 -16.64
CA LYS A 13 0.45 -0.79 -17.63
C LYS A 13 -0.67 -0.13 -18.43
N ALA A 14 -1.70 -0.88 -18.76
CA ALA A 14 -2.83 -0.37 -19.54
C ALA A 14 -3.59 0.71 -18.78
N GLN A 15 -3.60 0.66 -17.45
CA GLN A 15 -4.26 1.66 -16.61
C GLN A 15 -3.31 2.68 -16.02
N ASP A 16 -2.01 2.48 -16.21
CA ASP A 16 -0.97 3.34 -15.64
C ASP A 16 -1.16 3.47 -14.12
N ALA A 17 -1.42 2.35 -13.44
CA ALA A 17 -1.74 2.36 -12.02
C ALA A 17 -1.42 1.01 -11.38
N TRP A 18 -1.21 1.04 -10.07
CA TRP A 18 -1.17 -0.16 -9.25
C TRP A 18 -2.58 -0.70 -9.04
N VAL A 19 -2.71 -2.01 -9.01
CA VAL A 19 -3.98 -2.70 -8.75
C VAL A 19 -3.78 -3.82 -7.74
N LEU A 20 -4.82 -4.11 -6.98
CA LEU A 20 -4.90 -5.32 -6.16
C LEU A 20 -5.76 -6.33 -6.87
N LEU A 21 -5.18 -7.47 -7.20
CA LEU A 21 -5.90 -8.59 -7.80
C LEU A 21 -6.36 -9.56 -6.72
N TYR A 22 -7.57 -10.05 -6.86
CA TYR A 22 -8.11 -11.07 -5.97
C TYR A 22 -9.06 -11.97 -6.79
N PRO A 23 -9.50 -13.13 -6.24
CA PRO A 23 -10.25 -14.09 -7.06
C PRO A 23 -11.51 -13.51 -7.74
N GLU A 24 -12.19 -12.58 -7.09
CA GLU A 24 -13.44 -12.01 -7.61
C GLU A 24 -13.24 -10.77 -8.49
N GLY A 25 -12.02 -10.25 -8.60
CA GLY A 25 -11.82 -9.06 -9.41
C GLY A 25 -10.53 -8.31 -9.15
N MET A 26 -10.61 -7.00 -9.35
CA MET A 26 -9.46 -6.11 -9.31
C MET A 26 -9.86 -4.79 -8.68
N ILE A 27 -8.99 -4.25 -7.84
CA ILE A 27 -9.17 -2.94 -7.23
C ILE A 27 -8.10 -2.02 -7.77
N LYS A 28 -8.50 -0.96 -8.45
CA LYS A 28 -7.56 0.07 -8.90
C LYS A 28 -7.21 0.98 -7.74
N LEU A 29 -5.91 1.16 -7.51
CA LEU A 29 -5.42 1.99 -6.43
C LEU A 29 -5.16 3.42 -6.94
N ALA A 30 -5.70 4.40 -6.24
CA ALA A 30 -5.56 5.80 -6.61
C ALA A 30 -4.53 6.49 -5.72
N GLY A 31 -3.99 7.61 -6.19
CA GLY A 31 -3.04 8.43 -5.42
C GLY A 31 -1.81 7.66 -5.02
N GLY A 32 -1.39 7.79 -3.77
CA GLY A 32 -0.21 7.14 -3.24
C GLY A 32 -0.41 5.73 -2.70
N ALA A 33 -1.62 5.17 -2.82
CA ALA A 33 -1.96 3.88 -2.22
C ALA A 33 -1.03 2.75 -2.69
N GLY A 34 -0.77 2.68 -3.99
CA GLY A 34 0.13 1.68 -4.54
C GLY A 34 1.54 1.82 -4.01
N GLU A 35 2.02 3.05 -3.89
CA GLU A 35 3.36 3.31 -3.36
C GLU A 35 3.49 2.86 -1.91
N ILE A 36 2.45 3.02 -1.12
CA ILE A 36 2.44 2.53 0.26
C ILE A 36 2.47 1.00 0.27
N LEU A 37 1.63 0.37 -0.52
CA LEU A 37 1.52 -1.09 -0.54
C LEU A 37 2.79 -1.77 -1.08
N THR A 38 3.53 -1.15 -2.00
CA THR A 38 4.80 -1.72 -2.49
C THR A 38 5.84 -1.84 -1.38
N ARG A 39 5.69 -1.08 -0.30
CA ARG A 39 6.64 -1.07 0.81
C ARG A 39 6.23 -1.98 1.96
N ILE A 40 5.11 -2.69 1.83
CA ILE A 40 4.65 -3.64 2.83
C ILE A 40 5.26 -5.01 2.52
N ASP A 41 6.28 -5.39 3.28
CA ASP A 41 7.07 -6.59 3.01
C ASP A 41 7.10 -7.58 4.18
N GLY A 42 6.33 -7.33 5.23
CA GLY A 42 6.31 -8.17 6.42
C GLY A 42 7.40 -7.84 7.43
N GLU A 43 8.32 -6.95 7.10
CA GLU A 43 9.44 -6.60 7.97
C GLU A 43 9.46 -5.13 8.38
N ARG A 44 9.03 -4.23 7.49
CA ARG A 44 9.01 -2.81 7.77
C ARG A 44 7.90 -2.45 8.73
N SER A 45 8.23 -1.58 9.69
CA SER A 45 7.24 -0.96 10.56
C SER A 45 6.53 0.18 9.81
N THR A 46 5.45 0.71 10.40
CA THR A 46 4.80 1.89 9.85
C THR A 46 5.78 3.06 9.75
N GLN A 47 6.63 3.26 10.75
CA GLN A 47 7.61 4.33 10.73
C GLN A 47 8.63 4.14 9.60
N ASP A 48 9.05 2.90 9.35
CA ASP A 48 9.96 2.60 8.25
C ASP A 48 9.33 2.95 6.91
N ILE A 49 8.05 2.64 6.73
CA ILE A 49 7.31 2.95 5.50
C ILE A 49 7.22 4.47 5.32
N VAL A 50 6.86 5.20 6.38
CA VAL A 50 6.79 6.66 6.35
C VAL A 50 8.14 7.25 5.98
N ALA A 51 9.22 6.80 6.63
CA ALA A 51 10.56 7.32 6.38
C ALA A 51 11.00 7.07 4.93
N ASN A 52 10.71 5.88 4.41
CA ASN A 52 11.06 5.54 3.03
C ASN A 52 10.30 6.42 2.03
N LEU A 53 9.02 6.64 2.27
CA LEU A 53 8.21 7.50 1.41
C LEU A 53 8.64 8.96 1.50
N GLN A 54 8.96 9.45 2.69
CA GLN A 54 9.47 10.81 2.87
C GLN A 54 10.75 11.03 2.07
N SER A 55 11.65 10.05 2.04
CA SER A 55 12.87 10.12 1.25
C SER A 55 12.60 10.14 -0.25
N ALA A 56 11.61 9.36 -0.69
CA ALA A 56 11.24 9.29 -2.11
C ALA A 56 10.49 10.54 -2.58
N PHE A 57 9.74 11.17 -1.70
CA PHE A 57 8.90 12.34 -2.03
C PHE A 57 9.19 13.48 -1.03
N PRO A 58 10.38 14.11 -1.13
CA PRO A 58 10.75 15.16 -0.18
C PRO A 58 9.83 16.37 -0.30
N GLY A 59 9.57 17.00 0.84
CA GLY A 59 8.70 18.16 0.90
C GLY A 59 7.24 17.87 1.15
N ALA A 60 6.81 16.60 1.09
CA ALA A 60 5.46 16.20 1.44
C ALA A 60 5.41 15.71 2.88
N ASP A 61 4.33 16.03 3.59
CA ASP A 61 4.09 15.48 4.93
C ASP A 61 3.15 14.28 4.75
N LEU A 62 3.74 13.09 4.77
CA LEU A 62 3.03 11.87 4.42
C LEU A 62 2.62 11.03 5.62
N GLN A 63 3.05 11.39 6.83
CA GLN A 63 2.85 10.54 8.00
C GLN A 63 1.38 10.22 8.24
N GLN A 64 0.53 11.22 8.30
CA GLN A 64 -0.89 11.00 8.57
C GLN A 64 -1.57 10.27 7.42
N ASP A 65 -1.23 10.61 6.19
CA ASP A 65 -1.80 9.95 5.02
C ASP A 65 -1.47 8.46 4.99
N VAL A 66 -0.24 8.11 5.34
CA VAL A 66 0.20 6.70 5.41
C VAL A 66 -0.58 5.97 6.50
N ILE A 67 -0.68 6.57 7.69
CA ILE A 67 -1.40 5.96 8.81
C ILE A 67 -2.86 5.74 8.45
N ASP A 68 -3.52 6.74 7.90
CA ASP A 68 -4.93 6.65 7.51
C ASP A 68 -5.15 5.57 6.45
N PHE A 69 -4.25 5.51 5.47
CA PHE A 69 -4.35 4.48 4.44
C PHE A 69 -4.15 3.07 5.02
N LEU A 70 -3.17 2.90 5.89
CA LEU A 70 -2.91 1.58 6.49
C LEU A 70 -4.08 1.11 7.34
N GLU A 71 -4.73 2.01 8.07
CA GLU A 71 -5.94 1.68 8.81
C GLU A 71 -7.05 1.25 7.87
N HIS A 72 -7.25 1.98 6.78
CA HIS A 72 -8.24 1.64 5.77
C HIS A 72 -7.96 0.27 5.15
N ALA A 73 -6.72 0.02 4.77
CA ALA A 73 -6.33 -1.24 4.15
C ALA A 73 -6.51 -2.41 5.12
N TYR A 74 -6.19 -2.20 6.39
CA TYR A 74 -6.40 -3.21 7.43
C TYR A 74 -7.88 -3.53 7.59
N ASP A 75 -8.73 -2.50 7.66
CA ASP A 75 -10.18 -2.66 7.80
C ASP A 75 -10.79 -3.39 6.60
N LYS A 76 -10.24 -3.16 5.41
CA LYS A 76 -10.69 -3.85 4.20
C LYS A 76 -10.14 -5.27 4.07
N GLY A 77 -9.23 -5.66 4.94
CA GLY A 77 -8.62 -6.99 4.89
C GLY A 77 -7.53 -7.13 3.82
N TRP A 78 -7.03 -6.02 3.29
CA TRP A 78 -5.97 -6.05 2.28
C TRP A 78 -4.61 -6.39 2.88
N ILE A 79 -4.39 -5.98 4.13
CA ILE A 79 -3.14 -6.23 4.85
C ILE A 79 -3.46 -6.87 6.21
N THR A 80 -2.49 -7.62 6.72
CA THR A 80 -2.62 -8.31 7.99
C THR A 80 -1.32 -8.17 8.79
N PRO A 81 -1.37 -8.36 10.12
CA PRO A 81 -0.14 -8.50 10.91
C PRO A 81 0.67 -9.71 10.42
N VAL A 82 1.96 -9.61 10.60
CA VAL A 82 2.88 -10.71 10.27
C VAL A 82 2.75 -11.85 11.27
#